data_ce996fa76c2245571cc48d98963e7b81
#
_entry.id   ce996fa76c2245571cc48d98963e7b81
#
_cell.length_a   1.000
_cell.length_b   1.000
_cell.length_c   1.000
_cell.angle_alpha   90.00
_cell.angle_beta   90.00
_cell.angle_gamma   90.00
#
_symmetry.space_group_name_H-M   'P 1'
#
loop_
_entity.id
_entity.type
_entity.pdbx_description
1 polymer ?
#
loop_
_entity_poly.entity_id
_entity_poly.type
_entity_poly.pdbx_seq_one_letter_code
_entity_poly.pdbx_strand_id
1 'polypeptide(L)'
;MNFVNCIKKSKMKTARFCSMGIILILMSSILQGQVFERLEDNKGLSDVSTVSGTDSPVSIWIIYDNYVAREGTRSDWGFSVFIEGLEKGILFDTGTRPDIFENNFRVIGIDPSSIDLLVFSHEHRDHTGGTSSFVKMRTGIPVLMPESFTPDFIQTMADMGLKPVLVNAPSKICRNLFTSGEFQFEIPEEALVIDTKKGLVVITGCAHPGIITMLRKIKKDFGKNVYMVLGGFHLMDKNEEEMIPIISHMKVLGVVRCGATHCTGAKQIGMKRESFGENFVEMGTGNKITIDYY
;
A
#
# COMPACT_ATOMS: atom_id res chain seq x y z
N MET A 1 -3.26 -2.36 67.45
CA MET A 1 -2.02 -1.93 66.78
C MET A 1 -2.29 -1.95 65.27
N ASN A 2 -2.53 -0.77 64.71
CA ASN A 2 -2.91 -0.55 63.33
C ASN A 2 -1.67 -0.37 62.47
N PHE A 3 -1.55 -1.09 61.35
CA PHE A 3 -0.63 -0.76 60.27
C PHE A 3 -1.43 -0.38 59.04
N VAL A 4 -1.40 0.91 58.72
CA VAL A 4 -2.00 1.52 57.50
C VAL A 4 -0.95 1.48 56.40
N ASN A 5 -1.22 0.77 55.30
CA ASN A 5 -0.38 0.77 54.11
C ASN A 5 -0.61 2.03 53.28
N CYS A 6 0.45 2.78 53.08
CA CYS A 6 0.54 3.98 52.29
C CYS A 6 0.79 3.61 50.80
N ILE A 7 -0.19 3.71 49.94
CA ILE A 7 -0.02 3.56 48.47
C ILE A 7 0.42 4.93 47.93
N LYS A 8 1.68 5.02 47.48
CA LYS A 8 2.21 6.17 46.74
C LYS A 8 1.64 6.18 45.33
N LYS A 9 0.80 7.16 45.00
CA LYS A 9 0.44 7.51 43.64
C LYS A 9 1.63 8.16 42.94
N SER A 10 2.19 7.49 41.93
CA SER A 10 3.13 8.06 40.99
C SER A 10 2.39 9.01 40.05
N LYS A 11 2.72 10.30 40.11
CA LYS A 11 2.25 11.30 39.13
C LYS A 11 3.06 11.16 37.85
N MET A 12 2.43 10.67 36.79
CA MET A 12 2.97 10.75 35.43
C MET A 12 3.00 12.24 35.02
N LYS A 13 4.20 12.75 34.75
CA LYS A 13 4.38 14.07 34.14
C LYS A 13 4.05 13.98 32.64
N THR A 14 2.97 14.61 32.23
CA THR A 14 2.67 14.86 30.82
C THR A 14 3.67 15.87 30.28
N ALA A 15 4.58 15.42 29.42
CA ALA A 15 5.39 16.30 28.61
C ALA A 15 4.54 16.80 27.44
N ARG A 16 4.20 18.11 27.45
CA ARG A 16 3.62 18.79 26.30
C ARG A 16 4.73 18.98 25.25
N PHE A 17 4.71 18.17 24.20
CA PHE A 17 5.38 18.51 22.94
C PHE A 17 4.33 19.13 22.00
N CYS A 18 4.50 20.42 21.76
CA CYS A 18 3.74 21.16 20.76
C CYS A 18 4.49 21.05 19.44
N SER A 19 4.12 20.10 18.60
CA SER A 19 4.32 20.12 17.16
C SER A 19 3.07 19.51 16.54
N MET A 20 2.49 20.20 15.54
CA MET A 20 1.35 19.70 14.78
C MET A 20 1.71 18.42 14.04
N GLY A 21 1.74 17.32 14.76
CA GLY A 21 1.85 15.97 14.24
C GLY A 21 0.50 15.29 14.41
N ILE A 22 0.02 14.68 13.36
CA ILE A 22 -1.19 13.83 13.36
C ILE A 22 -1.02 12.81 14.48
N ILE A 23 -1.94 12.82 15.45
CA ILE A 23 -2.00 11.81 16.51
C ILE A 23 -2.54 10.55 15.82
N LEU A 24 -1.62 9.63 15.54
CA LEU A 24 -1.98 8.24 15.23
C LEU A 24 -2.48 7.64 16.54
N ILE A 25 -3.80 7.58 16.73
CA ILE A 25 -4.37 6.93 17.90
C ILE A 25 -4.39 5.43 17.56
N LEU A 26 -3.65 4.65 18.33
CA LEU A 26 -3.43 3.23 18.10
C LEU A 26 -4.21 2.43 19.16
N MET A 27 -5.11 1.56 18.71
CA MET A 27 -5.69 0.50 19.55
C MET A 27 -4.77 -0.71 19.53
N SER A 28 -4.67 -1.43 20.62
CA SER A 28 -3.84 -2.63 20.73
C SER A 28 -4.69 -3.91 20.67
N SER A 29 -4.28 -4.86 19.84
CA SER A 29 -4.80 -6.22 19.84
C SER A 29 -3.80 -7.18 20.47
N ILE A 30 -4.28 -8.16 21.23
CA ILE A 30 -3.45 -9.19 21.88
C ILE A 30 -3.49 -10.43 21.01
N LEU A 31 -2.36 -10.77 20.41
CA LEU A 31 -2.16 -12.04 19.72
C LEU A 31 -1.05 -12.80 20.44
N GLN A 32 -1.30 -14.03 20.90
CA GLN A 32 -0.34 -14.86 21.65
C GLN A 32 0.39 -14.14 22.82
N GLY A 33 -0.30 -13.18 23.48
CA GLY A 33 0.27 -12.44 24.62
C GLY A 33 1.10 -11.21 24.25
N GLN A 34 1.29 -10.91 22.95
CA GLN A 34 1.86 -9.64 22.49
C GLN A 34 0.76 -8.66 22.08
N VAL A 35 1.00 -7.39 22.34
CA VAL A 35 0.09 -6.30 22.01
C VAL A 35 0.64 -5.61 20.76
N PHE A 36 -0.05 -5.77 19.62
CA PHE A 36 0.27 -5.06 18.39
C PHE A 36 -0.60 -3.81 18.25
N GLU A 37 -0.03 -2.79 17.63
CA GLU A 37 -0.74 -1.55 17.36
C GLU A 37 -1.75 -1.76 16.22
N ARG A 38 -2.91 -1.11 16.33
CA ARG A 38 -3.92 -1.03 15.26
C ARG A 38 -4.00 0.39 14.74
N LEU A 39 -4.14 0.52 13.43
CA LEU A 39 -4.53 1.79 12.83
C LEU A 39 -6.01 2.03 13.17
N GLU A 40 -6.32 3.09 13.94
CA GLU A 40 -7.71 3.39 14.30
C GLU A 40 -8.56 3.74 13.09
N ASP A 41 -9.82 3.28 13.12
CA ASP A 41 -10.87 3.68 12.18
C ASP A 41 -10.98 5.20 12.14
N ASN A 42 -10.47 5.81 11.10
CA ASN A 42 -10.56 7.24 10.94
C ASN A 42 -11.96 7.60 10.45
N LYS A 43 -12.85 8.01 11.37
CA LYS A 43 -14.16 8.61 11.05
C LYS A 43 -14.05 9.85 10.15
N GLY A 44 -12.84 10.30 9.82
CA GLY A 44 -12.51 11.47 9.02
C GLY A 44 -12.30 11.22 7.53
N LEU A 45 -12.88 10.16 6.93
CA LEU A 45 -12.98 10.07 5.46
C LEU A 45 -13.83 11.23 4.88
N SER A 46 -14.63 11.91 5.71
CA SER A 46 -15.36 13.14 5.35
C SER A 46 -14.44 14.33 5.04
N ASP A 47 -13.18 14.32 5.49
CA ASP A 47 -12.22 15.41 5.26
C ASP A 47 -11.49 15.30 3.91
N VAL A 48 -11.81 14.28 3.09
CA VAL A 48 -11.30 14.10 1.72
C VAL A 48 -11.64 15.31 0.82
N SER A 49 -12.58 16.17 1.20
CA SER A 49 -13.06 17.29 0.37
C SER A 49 -12.27 18.61 0.48
N THR A 50 -11.30 18.74 1.41
CA THR A 50 -10.60 20.02 1.67
C THR A 50 -9.09 19.94 1.47
N VAL A 51 -8.64 19.27 0.42
CA VAL A 51 -7.21 19.10 0.16
C VAL A 51 -6.61 20.36 -0.45
N SER A 52 -5.91 21.15 0.36
CA SER A 52 -4.83 21.99 -0.13
C SER A 52 -3.64 21.06 -0.42
N GLY A 53 -3.41 20.72 -1.70
CA GLY A 53 -2.36 19.79 -2.11
C GLY A 53 -0.97 20.26 -1.66
N THR A 54 -0.05 19.30 -1.51
CA THR A 54 1.38 19.61 -1.64
C THR A 54 1.60 20.02 -3.08
N ASP A 55 2.36 21.10 -3.33
CA ASP A 55 2.64 21.60 -4.69
C ASP A 55 3.60 20.67 -5.47
N SER A 56 4.06 19.59 -4.86
CA SER A 56 5.00 18.64 -5.45
C SER A 56 4.28 17.44 -6.06
N PRO A 57 4.67 16.99 -7.27
CA PRO A 57 4.11 15.80 -7.88
C PRO A 57 4.45 14.56 -7.06
N VAL A 58 3.51 13.60 -6.99
CA VAL A 58 3.78 12.27 -6.43
C VAL A 58 4.44 11.41 -7.49
N SER A 59 5.50 10.73 -7.10
CA SER A 59 6.21 9.78 -7.96
C SER A 59 6.04 8.36 -7.42
N ILE A 60 5.74 7.42 -8.30
CA ILE A 60 5.64 6.00 -8.01
C ILE A 60 6.72 5.29 -8.82
N TRP A 61 7.72 4.75 -8.14
CA TRP A 61 8.78 3.94 -8.72
C TRP A 61 8.44 2.46 -8.65
N ILE A 62 8.50 1.76 -9.77
CA ILE A 62 8.31 0.31 -9.81
C ILE A 62 9.63 -0.36 -9.42
N ILE A 63 9.67 -0.96 -8.22
CA ILE A 63 10.88 -1.60 -7.67
C ILE A 63 10.97 -3.06 -8.12
N TYR A 64 9.84 -3.72 -8.19
CA TYR A 64 9.75 -5.14 -8.53
C TYR A 64 8.54 -5.40 -9.41
N ASP A 65 8.74 -6.10 -10.51
CA ASP A 65 7.69 -6.47 -11.45
C ASP A 65 8.13 -7.68 -12.28
N ASN A 66 7.20 -8.32 -12.95
CA ASN A 66 7.46 -9.40 -13.89
C ASN A 66 8.17 -8.93 -15.18
N TYR A 67 8.21 -7.63 -15.41
CA TYR A 67 8.75 -7.01 -16.63
C TYR A 67 9.85 -6.01 -16.28
N VAL A 68 10.90 -5.95 -17.15
CA VAL A 68 11.98 -4.96 -17.03
C VAL A 68 11.64 -3.75 -17.91
N ALA A 69 11.74 -2.54 -17.34
CA ALA A 69 11.60 -1.29 -18.07
C ALA A 69 12.88 -0.43 -18.06
N ARG A 70 13.84 -0.72 -17.17
CA ARG A 70 15.09 0.02 -17.05
C ARG A 70 16.29 -0.94 -17.10
N GLU A 71 17.31 -0.58 -17.90
CA GLU A 71 18.56 -1.32 -17.97
C GLU A 71 19.24 -1.44 -16.59
N GLY A 72 19.79 -2.62 -16.30
CA GLY A 72 20.42 -2.96 -15.02
C GLY A 72 19.45 -3.43 -13.94
N THR A 73 18.14 -3.23 -14.10
CA THR A 73 17.13 -3.85 -13.24
C THR A 73 16.87 -5.28 -13.65
N ARG A 74 16.26 -6.05 -12.76
CA ARG A 74 15.87 -7.45 -12.96
C ARG A 74 14.39 -7.62 -12.74
N SER A 75 13.76 -8.56 -13.44
CA SER A 75 12.38 -8.97 -13.26
C SER A 75 12.30 -10.38 -12.67
N ASP A 76 11.25 -10.62 -11.93
CA ASP A 76 10.79 -11.95 -11.50
C ASP A 76 9.32 -11.83 -11.11
N TRP A 77 8.67 -12.95 -10.84
CA TRP A 77 7.29 -12.95 -10.36
C TRP A 77 7.18 -12.20 -9.02
N GLY A 78 6.38 -11.14 -8.98
CA GLY A 78 6.13 -10.32 -7.79
C GLY A 78 5.90 -8.85 -8.09
N PHE A 79 5.59 -8.09 -7.04
CA PHE A 79 5.31 -6.65 -7.16
C PHE A 79 5.89 -5.87 -6.00
N SER A 80 6.39 -4.68 -6.27
CA SER A 80 6.75 -3.67 -5.26
C SER A 80 6.85 -2.30 -5.90
N VAL A 81 6.38 -1.27 -5.18
CA VAL A 81 6.56 0.14 -5.58
C VAL A 81 7.01 1.00 -4.41
N PHE A 82 7.79 2.03 -4.73
CA PHE A 82 8.11 3.11 -3.79
C PHE A 82 7.40 4.39 -4.22
N ILE A 83 6.76 5.05 -3.26
CA ILE A 83 5.98 6.27 -3.45
C ILE A 83 6.67 7.41 -2.70
N GLU A 84 7.02 8.47 -3.43
CA GLU A 84 7.62 9.71 -2.91
C GLU A 84 6.81 10.94 -3.32
N GLY A 85 7.05 12.07 -2.65
CA GLY A 85 6.32 13.33 -2.90
C GLY A 85 5.08 13.51 -2.01
N LEU A 86 4.79 12.56 -1.12
CA LEU A 86 3.84 12.67 0.00
C LEU A 86 4.56 13.15 1.26
N GLU A 87 3.82 13.29 2.39
CA GLU A 87 4.44 13.58 3.70
C GLU A 87 5.40 12.48 4.17
N LYS A 88 5.23 11.28 3.65
CA LYS A 88 6.01 10.08 3.97
C LYS A 88 6.44 9.38 2.69
N GLY A 89 7.64 8.81 2.71
CA GLY A 89 8.05 7.84 1.70
C GLY A 89 7.48 6.47 2.04
N ILE A 90 6.77 5.85 1.09
CA ILE A 90 6.04 4.60 1.30
C ILE A 90 6.61 3.52 0.40
N LEU A 91 7.07 2.43 0.99
CA LEU A 91 7.32 1.19 0.25
C LEU A 91 6.06 0.32 0.33
N PHE A 92 5.50 -0.06 -0.82
CA PHE A 92 4.35 -0.97 -0.92
C PHE A 92 4.81 -2.28 -1.52
N ASP A 93 4.71 -3.36 -0.75
CA ASP A 93 5.22 -4.70 -1.02
C ASP A 93 6.76 -4.75 -1.23
N THR A 94 7.33 -5.96 -1.37
CA THR A 94 8.78 -6.16 -1.50
C THR A 94 9.17 -7.18 -2.59
N GLY A 95 8.21 -7.69 -3.36
CA GLY A 95 8.46 -8.74 -4.37
C GLY A 95 8.84 -10.08 -3.75
N THR A 96 9.32 -11.01 -4.59
CA THR A 96 9.60 -12.42 -4.21
C THR A 96 11.02 -12.65 -3.70
N ARG A 97 12.01 -12.12 -4.43
CA ARG A 97 13.43 -12.46 -4.25
C ARG A 97 14.23 -11.31 -3.65
N PRO A 98 14.87 -11.52 -2.49
CA PRO A 98 15.67 -10.51 -1.82
C PRO A 98 16.80 -9.94 -2.68
N ASP A 99 17.50 -10.79 -3.46
CA ASP A 99 18.63 -10.37 -4.30
C ASP A 99 18.19 -9.51 -5.49
N ILE A 100 17.02 -9.78 -6.07
CA ILE A 100 16.43 -8.95 -7.13
C ILE A 100 15.93 -7.62 -6.57
N PHE A 101 15.21 -7.65 -5.44
CA PHE A 101 14.76 -6.44 -4.76
C PHE A 101 15.92 -5.50 -4.45
N GLU A 102 16.99 -6.01 -3.83
CA GLU A 102 18.19 -5.24 -3.48
C GLU A 102 18.89 -4.68 -4.71
N ASN A 103 19.07 -5.49 -5.79
CA ASN A 103 19.64 -5.03 -7.04
C ASN A 103 18.84 -3.86 -7.62
N ASN A 104 17.53 -4.01 -7.73
CA ASN A 104 16.65 -3.02 -8.33
C ASN A 104 16.62 -1.73 -7.53
N PHE A 105 16.54 -1.86 -6.20
CA PHE A 105 16.56 -0.72 -5.29
C PHE A 105 17.83 0.12 -5.49
N ARG A 106 18.99 -0.55 -5.58
CA ARG A 106 20.30 0.09 -5.83
C ARG A 106 20.40 0.72 -7.24
N VAL A 107 19.92 0.01 -8.28
CA VAL A 107 19.99 0.50 -9.68
C VAL A 107 19.08 1.70 -9.91
N ILE A 108 17.91 1.71 -9.28
CA ILE A 108 16.97 2.84 -9.34
C ILE A 108 17.54 4.04 -8.58
N GLY A 109 18.32 3.79 -7.51
CA GLY A 109 18.99 4.82 -6.74
C GLY A 109 18.10 5.45 -5.65
N ILE A 110 17.21 4.65 -5.07
CA ILE A 110 16.37 5.11 -3.95
C ILE A 110 17.20 5.08 -2.66
N ASP A 111 17.14 6.17 -1.89
CA ASP A 111 17.73 6.22 -0.55
C ASP A 111 16.82 5.48 0.44
N PRO A 112 17.29 4.39 1.09
CA PRO A 112 16.49 3.67 2.09
C PRO A 112 16.03 4.57 3.25
N SER A 113 16.76 5.63 3.58
CA SER A 113 16.40 6.55 4.65
C SER A 113 15.14 7.37 4.34
N SER A 114 14.77 7.48 3.05
CA SER A 114 13.56 8.16 2.61
C SER A 114 12.28 7.32 2.83
N ILE A 115 12.40 6.05 3.23
CA ILE A 115 11.25 5.20 3.51
C ILE A 115 10.86 5.34 4.96
N ASP A 116 9.65 5.85 5.19
CA ASP A 116 9.07 6.05 6.52
C ASP A 116 8.12 4.93 6.93
N LEU A 117 7.61 4.18 5.95
CA LEU A 117 6.57 3.18 6.14
C LEU A 117 6.68 2.08 5.09
N LEU A 118 6.58 0.83 5.53
CA LEU A 118 6.30 -0.32 4.67
C LEU A 118 4.81 -0.66 4.77
N VAL A 119 4.19 -1.03 3.65
CA VAL A 119 2.81 -1.50 3.61
C VAL A 119 2.77 -2.81 2.83
N PHE A 120 2.17 -3.84 3.37
CA PHE A 120 1.92 -5.09 2.65
C PHE A 120 0.47 -5.17 2.19
N SER A 121 0.28 -5.46 0.91
CA SER A 121 -1.05 -5.68 0.34
C SER A 121 -1.72 -6.95 0.88
N HIS A 122 -0.99 -8.07 0.87
CA HIS A 122 -1.43 -9.39 1.35
C HIS A 122 -0.21 -10.29 1.66
N GLU A 123 -0.43 -11.46 2.29
CA GLU A 123 0.66 -12.28 2.87
C GLU A 123 1.44 -13.13 1.84
N HIS A 124 1.09 -13.15 0.57
CA HIS A 124 1.81 -13.96 -0.41
C HIS A 124 3.28 -13.59 -0.55
N ARG A 125 4.12 -14.61 -0.78
CA ARG A 125 5.58 -14.47 -0.84
C ARG A 125 6.06 -13.54 -1.96
N ASP A 126 5.34 -13.46 -3.06
CA ASP A 126 5.66 -12.59 -4.19
C ASP A 126 5.37 -11.10 -3.92
N HIS A 127 4.87 -10.80 -2.72
CA HIS A 127 4.69 -9.45 -2.17
C HIS A 127 5.55 -9.19 -0.93
N THR A 128 5.95 -10.25 -0.22
CA THR A 128 6.62 -10.14 1.09
C THR A 128 8.05 -10.66 1.10
N GLY A 129 8.48 -11.40 0.06
CA GLY A 129 9.73 -12.16 0.07
C GLY A 129 11.01 -11.32 0.08
N GLY A 130 10.98 -10.10 -0.46
CA GLY A 130 12.13 -9.19 -0.47
C GLY A 130 12.43 -8.52 0.89
N THR A 131 11.56 -8.68 1.89
CA THR A 131 11.66 -8.03 3.20
C THR A 131 13.00 -8.28 3.88
N SER A 132 13.57 -9.47 3.75
CA SER A 132 14.86 -9.82 4.36
C SER A 132 16.05 -8.99 3.83
N SER A 133 15.99 -8.50 2.59
CA SER A 133 16.94 -7.51 2.07
C SER A 133 16.58 -6.10 2.48
N PHE A 134 15.29 -5.75 2.50
CA PHE A 134 14.83 -4.42 2.91
C PHE A 134 15.27 -4.09 4.32
N VAL A 135 15.08 -4.99 5.30
CA VAL A 135 15.45 -4.75 6.70
C VAL A 135 16.95 -4.60 6.95
N LYS A 136 17.81 -5.06 6.04
CA LYS A 136 19.26 -4.79 6.09
C LYS A 136 19.57 -3.33 5.75
N MET A 137 18.70 -2.67 5.02
CA MET A 137 18.85 -1.28 4.60
C MET A 137 18.09 -0.32 5.50
N ARG A 138 16.92 -0.75 6.03
CA ARG A 138 16.02 0.10 6.82
C ARG A 138 15.24 -0.72 7.85
N THR A 139 15.41 -0.40 9.13
CA THR A 139 14.67 -1.01 10.26
C THR A 139 14.04 0.07 11.13
N GLY A 140 13.28 -0.36 12.13
CA GLY A 140 12.68 0.54 13.14
C GLY A 140 11.49 1.35 12.66
N ILE A 141 11.02 1.13 11.43
CA ILE A 141 9.85 1.80 10.85
C ILE A 141 8.58 0.95 11.04
N PRO A 142 7.40 1.58 10.99
CA PRO A 142 6.14 0.85 10.98
C PRO A 142 6.01 -0.02 9.72
N VAL A 143 5.31 -1.15 9.84
CA VAL A 143 4.85 -1.97 8.73
C VAL A 143 3.35 -2.17 8.87
N LEU A 144 2.56 -1.58 7.96
CA LEU A 144 1.13 -1.78 7.87
C LEU A 144 0.84 -3.09 7.15
N MET A 145 -0.13 -3.84 7.65
CA MET A 145 -0.56 -5.09 7.06
C MET A 145 -2.00 -5.42 7.45
N PRO A 146 -2.76 -6.12 6.61
CA PRO A 146 -4.07 -6.64 6.94
C PRO A 146 -4.09 -7.37 8.29
N GLU A 147 -5.16 -7.18 9.06
CA GLU A 147 -5.31 -7.83 10.39
C GLU A 147 -5.36 -9.36 10.31
N SER A 148 -5.75 -9.90 9.15
CA SER A 148 -5.84 -11.33 8.87
C SER A 148 -4.49 -12.02 8.61
N PHE A 149 -3.37 -11.28 8.56
CA PHE A 149 -2.04 -11.89 8.43
C PHE A 149 -1.81 -12.89 9.57
N THR A 150 -1.08 -13.97 9.25
CA THR A 150 -0.83 -15.01 10.24
C THR A 150 -0.02 -14.46 11.43
N PRO A 151 -0.32 -14.92 12.67
CA PRO A 151 0.43 -14.51 13.86
C PRO A 151 1.93 -14.68 13.71
N ASP A 152 2.35 -15.79 13.08
CA ASP A 152 3.77 -16.10 12.86
C ASP A 152 4.42 -15.11 11.90
N PHE A 153 3.70 -14.65 10.88
CA PHE A 153 4.20 -13.62 9.97
C PHE A 153 4.36 -12.27 10.68
N ILE A 154 3.34 -11.85 11.44
CA ILE A 154 3.37 -10.60 12.21
C ILE A 154 4.56 -10.62 13.18
N GLN A 155 4.76 -11.73 13.90
CA GLN A 155 5.89 -11.89 14.83
C GLN A 155 7.23 -11.85 14.08
N THR A 156 7.31 -12.49 12.91
CA THR A 156 8.52 -12.47 12.09
C THR A 156 8.91 -11.04 11.68
N MET A 157 7.93 -10.19 11.34
CA MET A 157 8.19 -8.77 11.03
C MET A 157 8.74 -8.01 12.25
N ALA A 158 8.18 -8.27 13.44
CA ALA A 158 8.67 -7.69 14.68
C ALA A 158 10.12 -8.15 15.01
N ASP A 159 10.41 -9.43 14.84
CA ASP A 159 11.75 -10.01 15.08
C ASP A 159 12.79 -9.48 14.08
N MET A 160 12.37 -9.11 12.88
CA MET A 160 13.20 -8.42 11.87
C MET A 160 13.44 -6.93 12.20
N GLY A 161 12.88 -6.42 13.30
CA GLY A 161 13.06 -5.03 13.74
C GLY A 161 12.10 -4.02 13.08
N LEU A 162 11.04 -4.47 12.45
CA LEU A 162 9.92 -3.64 12.01
C LEU A 162 8.89 -3.47 13.15
N LYS A 163 7.97 -2.54 12.98
CA LYS A 163 6.88 -2.28 13.96
C LYS A 163 5.53 -2.62 13.32
N PRO A 164 5.01 -3.84 13.51
CA PRO A 164 3.72 -4.24 12.96
C PRO A 164 2.57 -3.32 13.40
N VAL A 165 1.77 -2.87 12.45
CA VAL A 165 0.54 -2.11 12.64
C VAL A 165 -0.55 -2.77 11.82
N LEU A 166 -1.61 -3.24 12.49
CA LEU A 166 -2.68 -3.99 11.86
C LEU A 166 -3.75 -3.05 11.29
N VAL A 167 -4.23 -3.40 10.11
CA VAL A 167 -5.23 -2.64 9.36
C VAL A 167 -6.44 -3.52 9.10
N ASN A 168 -7.64 -3.01 9.41
CA ASN A 168 -8.87 -3.71 9.05
C ASN A 168 -9.88 -2.81 8.30
N ALA A 169 -9.89 -1.53 8.56
CA ALA A 169 -10.83 -0.57 7.98
C ALA A 169 -10.12 0.54 7.18
N PRO A 170 -10.81 1.22 6.25
CA PRO A 170 -10.26 2.36 5.55
C PRO A 170 -9.76 3.43 6.53
N SER A 171 -8.50 3.82 6.41
CA SER A 171 -7.86 4.70 7.38
C SER A 171 -6.84 5.62 6.72
N LYS A 172 -6.66 6.81 7.28
CA LYS A 172 -5.68 7.78 6.83
C LYS A 172 -4.28 7.39 7.30
N ILE A 173 -3.34 7.29 6.37
CA ILE A 173 -1.92 7.05 6.65
C ILE A 173 -1.17 8.37 6.86
N CYS A 174 -1.35 9.30 5.94
CA CYS A 174 -0.85 10.66 6.01
C CYS A 174 -1.72 11.56 5.10
N ARG A 175 -1.35 12.83 4.92
CA ARG A 175 -2.10 13.72 4.04
C ARG A 175 -2.16 13.14 2.62
N ASN A 176 -3.37 13.01 2.08
CA ASN A 176 -3.70 12.49 0.75
C ASN A 176 -3.40 11.01 0.54
N LEU A 177 -2.96 10.26 1.56
CA LEU A 177 -2.73 8.82 1.45
C LEU A 177 -3.53 8.07 2.50
N PHE A 178 -4.19 7.01 2.03
CA PHE A 178 -5.05 6.16 2.82
C PHE A 178 -4.79 4.69 2.50
N THR A 179 -5.11 3.81 3.44
CA THR A 179 -5.38 2.41 3.17
C THR A 179 -6.87 2.23 2.84
N SER A 180 -7.17 1.31 1.94
CA SER A 180 -8.55 0.88 1.69
C SER A 180 -9.19 0.14 2.85
N GLY A 181 -8.40 -0.22 3.86
CA GLY A 181 -8.75 -1.27 4.79
C GLY A 181 -8.71 -2.65 4.14
N GLU A 182 -8.81 -3.67 4.95
CA GLU A 182 -8.80 -5.06 4.52
C GLU A 182 -10.09 -5.42 3.79
N PHE A 183 -9.98 -6.02 2.61
CA PHE A 183 -11.06 -6.71 1.95
C PHE A 183 -11.08 -8.16 2.40
N GLN A 184 -12.13 -8.53 3.10
CA GLN A 184 -12.35 -9.91 3.53
C GLN A 184 -12.66 -10.78 2.30
N PHE A 185 -11.80 -11.74 2.04
CA PHE A 185 -11.92 -12.70 0.93
C PHE A 185 -11.13 -13.97 1.30
N GLU A 186 -11.07 -14.97 0.40
CA GLU A 186 -10.25 -16.18 0.59
C GLU A 186 -8.78 -15.82 0.84
N ILE A 187 -8.27 -14.84 0.09
CA ILE A 187 -7.00 -14.18 0.34
C ILE A 187 -7.32 -12.72 0.66
N PRO A 188 -7.29 -12.33 1.94
CA PRO A 188 -7.55 -10.95 2.33
C PRO A 188 -6.48 -10.01 1.79
N GLU A 189 -6.89 -8.83 1.35
CA GLU A 189 -5.98 -7.87 0.71
C GLU A 189 -6.39 -6.44 1.00
N GLU A 190 -5.42 -5.53 1.12
CA GLU A 190 -5.62 -4.09 1.14
C GLU A 190 -4.98 -3.41 -0.08
N ALA A 191 -5.44 -2.20 -0.39
CA ALA A 191 -4.87 -1.34 -1.43
C ALA A 191 -4.49 0.03 -0.85
N LEU A 192 -3.52 0.70 -1.45
CA LEU A 192 -3.28 2.11 -1.19
C LEU A 192 -4.18 2.99 -2.03
N VAL A 193 -4.63 4.08 -1.44
CA VAL A 193 -5.51 5.08 -2.07
C VAL A 193 -4.90 6.46 -1.91
N ILE A 194 -4.49 7.08 -3.02
CA ILE A 194 -4.00 8.46 -3.04
C ILE A 194 -5.15 9.36 -3.51
N ASP A 195 -5.50 10.34 -2.70
CA ASP A 195 -6.51 11.33 -3.05
C ASP A 195 -5.90 12.47 -3.86
N THR A 196 -6.40 12.72 -5.06
CA THR A 196 -5.94 13.78 -5.96
C THR A 196 -7.11 14.65 -6.44
N LYS A 197 -6.80 15.80 -7.05
CA LYS A 197 -7.82 16.67 -7.67
C LYS A 197 -8.54 16.00 -8.85
N LYS A 198 -7.89 15.06 -9.53
CA LYS A 198 -8.47 14.31 -10.67
C LYS A 198 -9.33 13.13 -10.22
N GLY A 199 -9.25 12.74 -8.95
CA GLY A 199 -9.91 11.58 -8.37
C GLY A 199 -8.91 10.67 -7.63
N LEU A 200 -9.34 9.47 -7.28
CA LEU A 200 -8.51 8.52 -6.54
C LEU A 200 -7.51 7.82 -7.45
N VAL A 201 -6.27 7.68 -6.98
CA VAL A 201 -5.29 6.75 -7.54
C VAL A 201 -5.20 5.55 -6.61
N VAL A 202 -5.50 4.38 -7.13
CA VAL A 202 -5.53 3.12 -6.37
C VAL A 202 -4.35 2.25 -6.79
N ILE A 203 -3.61 1.72 -5.80
CA ILE A 203 -2.50 0.80 -6.02
C ILE A 203 -2.84 -0.52 -5.33
N THR A 204 -2.93 -1.60 -6.11
CA THR A 204 -3.23 -2.97 -5.63
C THR A 204 -1.98 -3.84 -5.68
N GLY A 205 -1.93 -4.87 -4.83
CA GLY A 205 -0.96 -5.96 -4.97
C GLY A 205 -1.36 -6.91 -6.09
N CYS A 206 -2.35 -7.76 -5.82
CA CYS A 206 -2.92 -8.73 -6.76
C CYS A 206 -4.41 -8.53 -7.05
N ALA A 207 -5.14 -7.84 -6.19
CA ALA A 207 -6.59 -7.68 -6.24
C ALA A 207 -7.35 -9.02 -6.17
N HIS A 208 -6.95 -9.92 -5.26
CA HIS A 208 -7.61 -11.22 -5.04
C HIS A 208 -9.12 -11.11 -4.77
N PRO A 209 -9.63 -10.09 -4.03
CA PRO A 209 -11.07 -9.90 -3.86
C PRO A 209 -11.82 -9.53 -5.16
N GLY A 210 -11.09 -9.39 -6.25
CA GLY A 210 -11.57 -8.94 -7.56
C GLY A 210 -11.47 -7.44 -7.71
N ILE A 211 -10.74 -7.01 -8.77
CA ILE A 211 -10.45 -5.58 -9.01
C ILE A 211 -11.70 -4.72 -9.04
N ILE A 212 -12.79 -5.17 -9.66
CA ILE A 212 -14.05 -4.40 -9.74
C ILE A 212 -14.71 -4.28 -8.36
N THR A 213 -14.66 -5.32 -7.55
CA THR A 213 -15.18 -5.31 -6.17
C THR A 213 -14.42 -4.28 -5.34
N MET A 214 -13.08 -4.30 -5.39
CA MET A 214 -12.23 -3.37 -4.66
C MET A 214 -12.48 -1.93 -5.10
N LEU A 215 -12.44 -1.63 -6.40
CA LEU A 215 -12.65 -0.27 -6.91
C LEU A 215 -14.05 0.28 -6.59
N ARG A 216 -15.09 -0.57 -6.63
CA ARG A 216 -16.46 -0.18 -6.28
C ARG A 216 -16.57 0.19 -4.79
N LYS A 217 -15.98 -0.62 -3.91
CA LYS A 217 -15.97 -0.33 -2.47
C LYS A 217 -15.17 0.95 -2.18
N ILE A 218 -13.96 1.09 -2.73
CA ILE A 218 -13.13 2.28 -2.56
C ILE A 218 -13.87 3.54 -3.03
N LYS A 219 -14.46 3.51 -4.25
CA LYS A 219 -15.27 4.64 -4.74
C LYS A 219 -16.41 5.00 -3.78
N LYS A 220 -17.09 4.00 -3.21
CA LYS A 220 -18.18 4.20 -2.25
C LYS A 220 -17.67 4.82 -0.95
N ASP A 221 -16.60 4.24 -0.38
CA ASP A 221 -16.08 4.64 0.93
C ASP A 221 -15.48 6.05 0.92
N PHE A 222 -14.82 6.42 -0.19
CA PHE A 222 -14.19 7.73 -0.35
C PHE A 222 -15.07 8.79 -1.05
N GLY A 223 -16.23 8.41 -1.57
CA GLY A 223 -17.16 9.33 -2.24
C GLY A 223 -16.62 9.98 -3.53
N LYS A 224 -15.53 9.45 -4.12
CA LYS A 224 -14.86 9.98 -5.31
C LYS A 224 -14.69 8.92 -6.40
N ASN A 225 -14.62 9.36 -7.66
CA ASN A 225 -14.28 8.47 -8.77
C ASN A 225 -12.84 7.98 -8.67
N VAL A 226 -12.59 6.75 -9.11
CA VAL A 226 -11.23 6.24 -9.30
C VAL A 226 -10.72 6.78 -10.65
N TYR A 227 -9.72 7.66 -10.59
CA TYR A 227 -9.08 8.24 -11.76
C TYR A 227 -8.05 7.29 -12.39
N MET A 228 -7.23 6.66 -11.55
CA MET A 228 -6.15 5.78 -11.98
C MET A 228 -6.09 4.53 -11.12
N VAL A 229 -5.76 3.40 -11.73
CA VAL A 229 -5.48 2.16 -11.01
C VAL A 229 -4.20 1.53 -11.52
N LEU A 230 -3.32 1.11 -10.60
CA LEU A 230 -2.00 0.53 -10.86
C LEU A 230 -1.83 -0.78 -10.07
N GLY A 231 -1.08 -1.74 -10.63
CA GLY A 231 -0.70 -2.98 -9.95
C GLY A 231 -1.20 -4.25 -10.60
N GLY A 232 -1.23 -5.34 -9.86
CA GLY A 232 -1.78 -6.63 -10.26
C GLY A 232 -3.29 -6.67 -10.12
N PHE A 233 -3.97 -7.41 -11.03
CA PHE A 233 -5.43 -7.50 -11.04
C PHE A 233 -5.95 -8.93 -11.04
N HIS A 234 -5.07 -9.90 -10.88
CA HIS A 234 -5.39 -11.34 -10.82
C HIS A 234 -6.32 -11.83 -11.92
N LEU A 235 -5.98 -11.54 -13.19
CA LEU A 235 -6.84 -11.78 -14.35
C LEU A 235 -6.21 -12.73 -15.38
N MET A 236 -5.08 -13.34 -15.09
CA MET A 236 -4.32 -14.14 -16.07
C MET A 236 -5.07 -15.39 -16.56
N ASP A 237 -6.05 -15.86 -15.82
CA ASP A 237 -6.95 -16.98 -16.19
C ASP A 237 -8.19 -16.54 -16.99
N LYS A 238 -8.43 -15.24 -17.11
CA LYS A 238 -9.62 -14.70 -17.77
C LYS A 238 -9.48 -14.72 -19.29
N ASN A 239 -10.51 -15.22 -19.95
CA ASN A 239 -10.63 -15.16 -21.40
C ASN A 239 -11.12 -13.77 -21.87
N GLU A 240 -11.23 -13.59 -23.19
CA GLU A 240 -11.59 -12.31 -23.79
C GLU A 240 -13.03 -11.87 -23.44
N GLU A 241 -13.97 -12.80 -23.45
CA GLU A 241 -15.37 -12.53 -23.11
C GLU A 241 -15.53 -12.06 -21.66
N GLU A 242 -14.73 -12.62 -20.73
CA GLU A 242 -14.70 -12.21 -19.34
C GLU A 242 -14.00 -10.86 -19.14
N MET A 243 -13.02 -10.52 -19.98
CA MET A 243 -12.27 -9.27 -19.87
C MET A 243 -13.08 -8.04 -20.31
N ILE A 244 -13.96 -8.19 -21.32
CA ILE A 244 -14.78 -7.08 -21.84
C ILE A 244 -15.61 -6.40 -20.74
N PRO A 245 -16.43 -7.12 -19.93
CA PRO A 245 -17.18 -6.48 -18.85
C PRO A 245 -16.28 -5.92 -17.75
N ILE A 246 -15.13 -6.54 -17.44
CA ILE A 246 -14.19 -6.01 -16.44
C ILE A 246 -13.68 -4.62 -16.88
N ILE A 247 -13.20 -4.50 -18.12
CA ILE A 247 -12.69 -3.23 -18.66
C ILE A 247 -13.82 -2.18 -18.72
N SER A 248 -15.02 -2.57 -19.15
CA SER A 248 -16.19 -1.69 -19.18
C SER A 248 -16.55 -1.15 -17.79
N HIS A 249 -16.59 -2.03 -16.78
CA HIS A 249 -16.89 -1.63 -15.42
C HIS A 249 -15.81 -0.71 -14.83
N MET A 250 -14.53 -0.92 -15.13
CA MET A 250 -13.46 0.01 -14.72
C MET A 250 -13.76 1.44 -15.24
N LYS A 251 -14.12 1.57 -16.52
CA LYS A 251 -14.48 2.86 -17.13
C LYS A 251 -15.72 3.49 -16.47
N VAL A 252 -16.77 2.69 -16.18
CA VAL A 252 -17.98 3.16 -15.46
C VAL A 252 -17.65 3.65 -14.03
N LEU A 253 -16.67 3.05 -13.37
CA LEU A 253 -16.20 3.49 -12.06
C LEU A 253 -15.38 4.79 -12.11
N GLY A 254 -15.08 5.27 -13.31
CA GLY A 254 -14.36 6.52 -13.54
C GLY A 254 -12.88 6.34 -13.90
N VAL A 255 -12.40 5.09 -14.04
CA VAL A 255 -11.00 4.83 -14.38
C VAL A 255 -10.66 5.40 -15.74
N VAL A 256 -9.83 6.43 -15.76
CA VAL A 256 -9.27 7.08 -16.94
C VAL A 256 -7.92 6.46 -17.31
N ARG A 257 -7.05 6.21 -16.33
CA ARG A 257 -5.72 5.64 -16.54
C ARG A 257 -5.57 4.28 -15.87
N CYS A 258 -4.92 3.35 -16.56
CA CYS A 258 -4.75 1.96 -16.09
C CYS A 258 -3.32 1.47 -16.30
N GLY A 259 -2.63 1.09 -15.23
CA GLY A 259 -1.32 0.44 -15.26
C GLY A 259 -1.44 -0.99 -14.73
N ALA A 260 -1.83 -1.91 -15.59
CA ALA A 260 -1.98 -3.32 -15.27
C ALA A 260 -0.64 -4.05 -15.42
N THR A 261 -0.28 -4.88 -14.46
CA THR A 261 0.96 -5.65 -14.48
C THR A 261 0.86 -6.95 -13.67
N HIS A 262 1.97 -7.60 -13.42
CA HIS A 262 2.18 -8.75 -12.53
C HIS A 262 1.17 -9.88 -12.81
N CYS A 263 0.33 -10.26 -11.82
CA CYS A 263 -0.65 -11.35 -11.90
C CYS A 263 -1.85 -11.05 -12.83
N THR A 264 -1.87 -9.90 -13.49
CA THR A 264 -2.89 -9.59 -14.51
C THR A 264 -2.77 -10.50 -15.74
N GLY A 265 -1.55 -10.95 -16.09
CA GLY A 265 -1.29 -11.79 -17.26
C GLY A 265 -1.05 -11.00 -18.55
N ALA A 266 -0.11 -11.47 -19.38
CA ALA A 266 0.37 -10.74 -20.56
C ALA A 266 -0.75 -10.46 -21.58
N LYS A 267 -1.62 -11.46 -21.86
CA LYS A 267 -2.75 -11.29 -22.78
C LYS A 267 -3.73 -10.21 -22.28
N GLN A 268 -4.08 -10.26 -21.00
CA GLN A 268 -5.02 -9.35 -20.36
C GLN A 268 -4.46 -7.92 -20.22
N ILE A 269 -3.15 -7.80 -20.01
CA ILE A 269 -2.43 -6.52 -20.09
C ILE A 269 -2.53 -5.94 -21.51
N GLY A 270 -2.33 -6.76 -22.54
CA GLY A 270 -2.48 -6.35 -23.95
C GLY A 270 -3.87 -5.80 -24.25
N MET A 271 -4.93 -6.48 -23.80
CA MET A 271 -6.32 -6.02 -23.96
C MET A 271 -6.59 -4.69 -23.25
N LYS A 272 -6.01 -4.50 -22.05
CA LYS A 272 -6.12 -3.22 -21.33
C LYS A 272 -5.35 -2.11 -22.05
N ARG A 273 -4.14 -2.40 -22.56
CA ARG A 273 -3.34 -1.44 -23.33
C ARG A 273 -4.13 -0.96 -24.56
N GLU A 274 -4.74 -1.87 -25.30
CA GLU A 274 -5.60 -1.53 -26.46
C GLU A 274 -6.81 -0.69 -26.03
N SER A 275 -7.49 -1.09 -24.96
CA SER A 275 -8.74 -0.44 -24.52
C SER A 275 -8.54 0.93 -23.88
N PHE A 276 -7.40 1.20 -23.23
CA PHE A 276 -7.07 2.48 -22.61
C PHE A 276 -6.22 3.38 -23.52
N GLY A 277 -5.60 2.83 -24.59
CA GLY A 277 -4.81 3.59 -25.55
C GLY A 277 -3.72 4.43 -24.86
N GLU A 278 -3.68 5.72 -25.16
CA GLU A 278 -2.72 6.68 -24.57
C GLU A 278 -2.85 6.83 -23.04
N ASN A 279 -3.96 6.41 -22.48
CA ASN A 279 -4.19 6.38 -21.04
C ASN A 279 -3.71 5.10 -20.37
N PHE A 280 -3.18 4.15 -21.13
CA PHE A 280 -2.51 3.00 -20.54
C PHE A 280 -1.17 3.45 -19.93
N VAL A 281 -0.89 3.00 -18.72
CA VAL A 281 0.35 3.30 -18.01
C VAL A 281 1.27 2.10 -18.13
N GLU A 282 2.39 2.27 -18.82
CA GLU A 282 3.39 1.22 -18.91
C GLU A 282 4.02 0.97 -17.53
N MET A 283 3.95 -0.27 -17.10
CA MET A 283 4.55 -0.75 -15.86
C MET A 283 5.92 -1.39 -16.17
N GLY A 284 6.58 -1.91 -15.17
CA GLY A 284 7.87 -2.62 -15.30
C GLY A 284 8.93 -2.04 -14.39
N THR A 285 9.83 -2.91 -13.94
CA THR A 285 10.87 -2.57 -12.97
C THR A 285 11.76 -1.43 -13.48
N GLY A 286 11.90 -0.39 -12.68
CA GLY A 286 12.68 0.80 -12.97
C GLY A 286 11.89 1.94 -13.61
N ASN A 287 10.62 1.74 -14.00
CA ASN A 287 9.76 2.82 -14.45
C ASN A 287 9.40 3.75 -13.29
N LYS A 288 9.22 5.03 -13.65
CA LYS A 288 8.69 6.09 -12.77
C LYS A 288 7.38 6.61 -13.34
N ILE A 289 6.34 6.58 -12.53
CA ILE A 289 5.03 7.16 -12.86
C ILE A 289 4.88 8.43 -12.05
N THR A 290 4.63 9.55 -12.72
CA THR A 290 4.38 10.83 -12.07
C THR A 290 2.90 11.15 -12.07
N ILE A 291 2.38 11.54 -10.91
CA ILE A 291 1.00 11.98 -10.71
C ILE A 291 1.05 13.47 -10.41
N ASP A 292 0.59 14.27 -11.37
CA ASP A 292 0.43 15.69 -11.17
C ASP A 292 -0.86 15.96 -10.38
N TYR A 293 -0.78 16.74 -9.32
CA TYR A 293 -1.94 17.12 -8.53
C TYR A 293 -2.87 18.15 -9.22
N TYR A 294 -2.45 18.69 -10.40
CA TYR A 294 -3.17 19.76 -11.12
C TYR A 294 -4.26 19.26 -12.06
#